data_89e6a30a38defbba06ec6b91d3c01f7e
#
_entry.id   89e6a30a38defbba06ec6b91d3c01f7e
#
_cell.length_a   1.000
_cell.length_b   1.000
_cell.length_c   1.000
_cell.angle_alpha   90.00
_cell.angle_beta   90.00
_cell.angle_gamma   90.00
#
_symmetry.space_group_name_H-M   'P 1'
#
loop_
_entity.id
_entity.type
_entity.pdbx_description
1 polymer ?
#
loop_
_entity_poly.entity_id
_entity_poly.type
_entity_poly.pdbx_seq_one_letter_code
_entity_poly.pdbx_strand_id
1 'polypeptide(L)'
;MNPALTMAKKEYSLSLRSLGTYIIFGVFLLATGTMVALTALRLGVADMRDTFSRMHLFFLFFIPALTMGSIARERSLGTLELVTTLPLKLGHIVWGKFLAAWGQLATVLAFSLVFPVLIAIFGVGVDPGAIFTGYLGLLCAGAAYTAIGIFASSLTENQVLAFIIALAISAVIFLLGRLGELIPLKVFALIEYFGTDYHLDSFLKGVIDTRDLIWFAAVTFIFVLLAQFRLQSENLNQER
;
A
#
# COMPACT_ATOMS: atom_id res chain seq x y z
N MET A 1 -12.06 -19.60 14.85
CA MET A 1 -11.72 -18.63 13.80
C MET A 1 -10.57 -17.75 14.31
N ASN A 2 -9.62 -17.39 13.46
CA ASN A 2 -8.53 -16.50 13.88
C ASN A 2 -9.10 -15.08 14.15
N PRO A 3 -8.94 -14.52 15.37
CA PRO A 3 -9.55 -13.24 15.75
C PRO A 3 -9.10 -12.06 14.85
N ALA A 4 -7.85 -12.08 14.36
CA ALA A 4 -7.37 -11.07 13.41
C ALA A 4 -8.16 -11.12 12.08
N LEU A 5 -8.48 -12.31 11.59
CA LEU A 5 -9.24 -12.47 10.34
C LEU A 5 -10.70 -12.02 10.48
N THR A 6 -11.29 -12.27 11.65
CA THR A 6 -12.65 -11.80 11.96
C THR A 6 -12.71 -10.27 12.00
N MET A 7 -11.70 -9.65 12.63
CA MET A 7 -11.54 -8.20 12.65
C MET A 7 -11.32 -7.63 11.25
N ALA A 8 -10.45 -8.25 10.46
CA ALA A 8 -10.20 -7.86 9.08
C ALA A 8 -11.47 -7.89 8.22
N LYS A 9 -12.27 -8.96 8.32
CA LYS A 9 -13.53 -9.09 7.59
C LYS A 9 -14.54 -8.00 7.97
N LYS A 10 -14.65 -7.69 9.27
CA LYS A 10 -15.51 -6.61 9.77
C LYS A 10 -15.08 -5.26 9.20
N GLU A 11 -13.81 -4.90 9.39
CA GLU A 11 -13.25 -3.61 8.94
C GLU A 11 -13.35 -3.45 7.41
N TYR A 12 -13.01 -4.49 6.66
CA TYR A 12 -13.14 -4.51 5.20
C TYR A 12 -14.59 -4.31 4.74
N SER A 13 -15.55 -5.01 5.36
CA SER A 13 -16.96 -4.86 5.03
C SER A 13 -17.50 -3.46 5.37
N LEU A 14 -17.07 -2.85 6.47
CA LEU A 14 -17.42 -1.48 6.84
C LEU A 14 -16.84 -0.47 5.86
N SER A 15 -15.59 -0.64 5.46
CA SER A 15 -14.94 0.25 4.48
C SER A 15 -15.64 0.22 3.13
N LEU A 16 -16.02 -0.96 2.64
CA LEU A 16 -16.75 -1.09 1.37
C LEU A 16 -18.16 -0.49 1.41
N ARG A 17 -18.69 -0.18 2.59
CA ARG A 17 -19.96 0.57 2.73
C ARG A 17 -19.74 2.08 2.81
N SER A 18 -18.51 2.53 2.89
CA SER A 18 -18.16 3.95 2.96
C SER A 18 -18.09 4.57 1.57
N LEU A 19 -18.78 5.69 1.38
CA LEU A 19 -18.71 6.50 0.17
C LEU A 19 -17.28 7.00 -0.10
N GLY A 20 -16.52 7.31 0.95
CA GLY A 20 -15.12 7.73 0.85
C GLY A 20 -14.23 6.70 0.17
N THR A 21 -14.42 5.42 0.45
CA THR A 21 -13.66 4.33 -0.19
C THR A 21 -13.90 4.30 -1.71
N TYR A 22 -15.14 4.47 -2.16
CA TYR A 22 -15.46 4.48 -3.60
C TYR A 22 -14.91 5.72 -4.30
N ILE A 23 -14.88 6.88 -3.62
CA ILE A 23 -14.25 8.09 -4.17
C ILE A 23 -12.75 7.85 -4.37
N ILE A 24 -12.08 7.30 -3.36
CA ILE A 24 -10.64 6.98 -3.43
C ILE A 24 -10.37 5.96 -4.56
N PHE A 25 -11.16 4.90 -4.67
CA PHE A 25 -11.06 3.91 -5.75
C PHE A 25 -11.28 4.55 -7.12
N GLY A 26 -12.31 5.39 -7.25
CA GLY A 26 -12.61 6.10 -8.49
C GLY A 26 -11.48 7.01 -8.95
N VAL A 27 -10.91 7.79 -8.02
CA VAL A 27 -9.76 8.67 -8.32
C VAL A 27 -8.55 7.85 -8.78
N PHE A 28 -8.24 6.74 -8.09
CA PHE A 28 -7.13 5.86 -8.49
C PHE A 28 -7.33 5.25 -9.88
N LEU A 29 -8.52 4.70 -10.14
CA LEU A 29 -8.85 4.07 -11.43
C LEU A 29 -8.90 5.10 -12.57
N LEU A 30 -9.42 6.30 -12.33
CA LEU A 30 -9.41 7.39 -13.32
C LEU A 30 -7.99 7.85 -13.63
N ALA A 31 -7.16 8.06 -12.60
CA ALA A 31 -5.75 8.44 -12.79
C ALA A 31 -4.98 7.37 -13.58
N THR A 32 -5.14 6.10 -13.22
CA THR A 32 -4.51 4.99 -13.93
C THR A 32 -5.06 4.85 -15.35
N GLY A 33 -6.38 4.89 -15.52
CA GLY A 33 -7.05 4.77 -16.82
C GLY A 33 -6.66 5.88 -17.80
N THR A 34 -6.54 7.12 -17.34
CA THR A 34 -6.06 8.23 -18.18
C THR A 34 -4.61 8.00 -18.62
N MET A 35 -3.75 7.47 -17.76
CA MET A 35 -2.37 7.14 -18.14
C MET A 35 -2.32 6.02 -19.17
N VAL A 36 -3.08 4.94 -18.97
CA VAL A 36 -3.21 3.84 -19.94
C VAL A 36 -3.71 4.37 -21.29
N ALA A 37 -4.76 5.18 -21.28
CA ALA A 37 -5.31 5.75 -22.51
C ALA A 37 -4.29 6.63 -23.26
N LEU A 38 -3.54 7.47 -22.53
CA LEU A 38 -2.53 8.34 -23.13
C LEU A 38 -1.34 7.55 -23.70
N THR A 39 -0.90 6.48 -23.04
CA THR A 39 0.22 5.66 -23.51
C THR A 39 -0.21 4.72 -24.65
N ALA A 40 -1.30 3.97 -24.48
CA ALA A 40 -1.78 3.03 -25.50
C ALA A 40 -2.23 3.73 -26.79
N LEU A 41 -2.98 4.85 -26.68
CA LEU A 41 -3.50 5.58 -27.83
C LEU A 41 -2.43 6.40 -28.55
N ARG A 42 -1.41 6.91 -27.84
CA ARG A 42 -0.38 7.74 -28.48
C ARG A 42 0.79 6.94 -29.02
N LEU A 43 1.19 5.87 -28.34
CA LEU A 43 2.41 5.14 -28.66
C LEU A 43 2.14 3.81 -29.37
N GLY A 44 0.91 3.29 -29.34
CA GLY A 44 0.56 2.00 -29.93
C GLY A 44 1.32 0.81 -29.31
N VAL A 45 1.95 1.00 -28.14
CA VAL A 45 2.76 -0.02 -27.48
C VAL A 45 1.95 -0.66 -26.37
N ALA A 46 1.90 -1.99 -26.37
CA ALA A 46 1.17 -2.79 -25.37
C ALA A 46 2.02 -3.09 -24.12
N ASP A 47 2.83 -2.12 -23.68
CA ASP A 47 3.68 -2.29 -22.48
C ASP A 47 3.00 -1.72 -21.24
N MET A 48 2.78 -2.59 -20.23
CA MET A 48 2.20 -2.24 -18.95
C MET A 48 3.24 -1.73 -17.93
N ARG A 49 4.55 -1.80 -18.23
CA ARG A 49 5.61 -1.45 -17.26
C ARG A 49 5.50 0.00 -16.81
N ASP A 50 5.36 0.92 -17.75
CA ASP A 50 5.17 2.34 -17.45
C ASP A 50 3.90 2.58 -16.63
N THR A 51 2.83 1.83 -16.91
CA THR A 51 1.58 1.92 -16.16
C THR A 51 1.78 1.46 -14.73
N PHE A 52 2.43 0.33 -14.51
CA PHE A 52 2.72 -0.17 -13.16
C PHE A 52 3.65 0.76 -12.37
N SER A 53 4.69 1.31 -13.00
CA SER A 53 5.56 2.30 -12.34
C SER A 53 4.78 3.55 -11.91
N ARG A 54 3.83 4.00 -12.71
CA ARG A 54 2.94 5.13 -12.35
C ARG A 54 1.92 4.76 -11.30
N MET A 55 1.34 3.55 -11.32
CA MET A 55 0.47 3.05 -10.26
C MET A 55 1.22 3.01 -8.93
N HIS A 56 2.49 2.59 -8.93
CA HIS A 56 3.36 2.63 -7.76
C HIS A 56 3.56 4.05 -7.23
N LEU A 57 3.78 5.03 -8.11
CA LEU A 57 3.83 6.44 -7.73
C LEU A 57 2.50 6.91 -7.12
N PHE A 58 1.36 6.50 -7.67
CA PHE A 58 0.05 6.85 -7.12
C PHE A 58 -0.20 6.25 -5.74
N PHE A 59 0.44 5.12 -5.40
CA PHE A 59 0.36 4.54 -4.06
C PHE A 59 0.83 5.48 -2.96
N LEU A 60 1.75 6.42 -3.26
CA LEU A 60 2.20 7.42 -2.30
C LEU A 60 1.06 8.27 -1.75
N PHE A 61 0.04 8.53 -2.55
CA PHE A 61 -1.13 9.32 -2.15
C PHE A 61 -2.33 8.45 -1.82
N PHE A 62 -2.55 7.41 -2.61
CA PHE A 62 -3.71 6.54 -2.50
C PHE A 62 -3.71 5.73 -1.20
N ILE A 63 -2.59 5.09 -0.85
CA ILE A 63 -2.53 4.22 0.33
C ILE A 63 -2.58 5.03 1.64
N PRO A 64 -1.86 6.16 1.80
CA PRO A 64 -2.07 7.05 2.94
C PRO A 64 -3.51 7.54 3.08
N ALA A 65 -4.19 7.90 1.99
CA ALA A 65 -5.60 8.29 2.03
C ALA A 65 -6.52 7.14 2.48
N LEU A 66 -6.20 5.90 2.09
CA LEU A 66 -6.95 4.72 2.47
C LEU A 66 -6.78 4.36 3.96
N THR A 67 -5.57 4.59 4.50
CA THR A 67 -5.16 4.12 5.83
C THR A 67 -5.21 5.19 6.92
N MET A 68 -5.27 6.48 6.57
CA MET A 68 -5.19 7.61 7.52
C MET A 68 -6.19 7.52 8.67
N GLY A 69 -7.40 7.01 8.41
CA GLY A 69 -8.46 6.88 9.41
C GLY A 69 -8.48 5.56 10.17
N SER A 70 -7.58 4.63 9.89
CA SER A 70 -7.66 3.26 10.42
C SER A 70 -7.56 3.18 11.95
N ILE A 71 -6.74 4.01 12.58
CA ILE A 71 -6.58 4.10 14.04
C ILE A 71 -6.88 5.54 14.50
N ALA A 72 -6.39 6.55 13.78
CA ALA A 72 -6.54 7.95 14.14
C ALA A 72 -8.01 8.37 14.33
N ARG A 73 -8.90 7.87 13.47
CA ARG A 73 -10.34 8.15 13.60
C ARG A 73 -10.96 7.54 14.86
N GLU A 74 -10.61 6.30 15.20
CA GLU A 74 -11.12 5.65 16.42
C GLU A 74 -10.63 6.36 17.67
N ARG A 75 -9.36 6.82 17.64
CA ARG A 75 -8.79 7.60 18.73
C ARG A 75 -9.51 8.94 18.88
N SER A 76 -9.71 9.69 17.80
CA SER A 76 -10.41 10.99 17.84
C SER A 76 -11.87 10.90 18.32
N LEU A 77 -12.52 9.74 18.10
CA LEU A 77 -13.90 9.48 18.55
C LEU A 77 -13.95 8.85 19.95
N GLY A 78 -12.82 8.59 20.62
CA GLY A 78 -12.78 7.90 21.91
C GLY A 78 -13.20 6.42 21.87
N THR A 79 -13.36 5.85 20.65
CA THR A 79 -13.81 4.45 20.49
C THR A 79 -12.66 3.45 20.53
N LEU A 80 -11.42 3.91 20.47
CA LEU A 80 -10.25 3.05 20.56
C LEU A 80 -10.20 2.29 21.90
N GLU A 81 -10.56 2.96 23.01
CA GLU A 81 -10.63 2.34 24.33
C GLU A 81 -11.63 1.18 24.38
N LEU A 82 -12.79 1.34 23.72
CA LEU A 82 -13.79 0.26 23.62
C LEU A 82 -13.26 -0.95 22.84
N VAL A 83 -12.41 -0.71 21.83
CA VAL A 83 -11.80 -1.80 21.05
C VAL A 83 -10.69 -2.49 21.84
N THR A 84 -9.98 -1.77 22.68
CA THR A 84 -8.90 -2.35 23.54
C THR A 84 -9.45 -3.10 24.73
N THR A 85 -10.68 -2.83 25.20
CA THR A 85 -11.35 -3.60 26.28
C THR A 85 -11.92 -4.93 25.79
N LEU A 86 -11.98 -5.16 24.50
CA LEU A 86 -12.36 -6.49 23.97
C LEU A 86 -11.29 -7.53 24.38
N PRO A 87 -11.69 -8.81 24.59
CA PRO A 87 -10.75 -9.88 24.96
C PRO A 87 -9.87 -10.30 23.76
N LEU A 88 -9.27 -9.32 23.09
CA LEU A 88 -8.41 -9.48 21.91
C LEU A 88 -7.01 -8.93 22.23
N LYS A 89 -5.98 -9.65 21.78
CA LYS A 89 -4.62 -9.10 21.84
C LYS A 89 -4.50 -7.91 20.85
N LEU A 90 -3.82 -6.85 21.26
CA LEU A 90 -3.59 -5.66 20.41
C LEU A 90 -3.02 -6.02 19.01
N GLY A 91 -2.16 -7.04 18.96
CA GLY A 91 -1.66 -7.55 17.67
C GLY A 91 -2.77 -8.02 16.73
N HIS A 92 -3.84 -8.64 17.25
CA HIS A 92 -4.96 -9.07 16.38
C HIS A 92 -5.73 -7.88 15.79
N ILE A 93 -5.79 -6.76 16.53
CA ILE A 93 -6.44 -5.53 16.08
C ILE A 93 -5.61 -4.90 14.96
N VAL A 94 -4.31 -4.72 15.17
CA VAL A 94 -3.41 -4.10 14.18
C VAL A 94 -3.35 -4.94 12.90
N TRP A 95 -3.14 -6.25 13.03
CA TRP A 95 -3.14 -7.16 11.87
C TRP A 95 -4.50 -7.20 11.16
N GLY A 96 -5.59 -7.13 11.92
CA GLY A 96 -6.94 -7.06 11.34
C GLY A 96 -7.14 -5.81 10.49
N LYS A 97 -6.72 -4.64 10.99
CA LYS A 97 -6.80 -3.37 10.26
C LYS A 97 -5.88 -3.34 9.05
N PHE A 98 -4.66 -3.87 9.19
CA PHE A 98 -3.72 -4.02 8.07
C PHE A 98 -4.32 -4.89 6.95
N LEU A 99 -4.81 -6.08 7.28
CA LEU A 99 -5.40 -6.99 6.30
C LEU A 99 -6.65 -6.41 5.62
N ALA A 100 -7.45 -5.63 6.36
CA ALA A 100 -8.61 -4.95 5.80
C ALA A 100 -8.19 -3.88 4.77
N ALA A 101 -7.23 -3.03 5.11
CA ALA A 101 -6.74 -1.98 4.21
C ALA A 101 -6.00 -2.55 3.00
N TRP A 102 -5.18 -3.59 3.20
CA TRP A 102 -4.53 -4.29 2.11
C TRP A 102 -5.54 -5.03 1.21
N GLY A 103 -6.61 -5.58 1.78
CA GLY A 103 -7.72 -6.15 1.03
C GLY A 103 -8.46 -5.12 0.15
N GLN A 104 -8.61 -3.87 0.62
CA GLN A 104 -9.17 -2.77 -0.18
C GLN A 104 -8.25 -2.43 -1.36
N LEU A 105 -6.93 -2.38 -1.12
CA LEU A 105 -5.94 -2.22 -2.20
C LEU A 105 -6.04 -3.36 -3.22
N ALA A 106 -6.10 -4.61 -2.77
CA ALA A 106 -6.25 -5.76 -3.65
C ALA A 106 -7.54 -5.66 -4.48
N THR A 107 -8.62 -5.14 -3.89
CA THR A 107 -9.90 -4.92 -4.60
C THR A 107 -9.78 -3.89 -5.71
N VAL A 108 -9.16 -2.73 -5.46
CA VAL A 108 -8.99 -1.73 -6.50
C VAL A 108 -8.01 -2.18 -7.58
N LEU A 109 -6.98 -2.95 -7.22
CA LEU A 109 -6.09 -3.58 -8.19
C LEU A 109 -6.83 -4.63 -9.03
N ALA A 110 -7.75 -5.39 -8.45
CA ALA A 110 -8.60 -6.31 -9.22
C ALA A 110 -9.50 -5.57 -10.23
N PHE A 111 -10.07 -4.42 -9.87
CA PHE A 111 -10.80 -3.58 -10.82
C PHE A 111 -9.88 -3.02 -11.92
N SER A 112 -8.63 -2.73 -11.62
CA SER A 112 -7.67 -2.24 -12.63
C SER A 112 -7.26 -3.30 -13.65
N LEU A 113 -7.58 -4.59 -13.45
CA LEU A 113 -7.34 -5.67 -14.43
C LEU A 113 -8.09 -5.44 -15.76
N VAL A 114 -9.06 -4.54 -15.78
CA VAL A 114 -9.69 -4.10 -17.03
C VAL A 114 -8.67 -3.46 -18.00
N PHE A 115 -7.63 -2.79 -17.49
CA PHE A 115 -6.65 -2.10 -18.32
C PHE A 115 -5.78 -3.05 -19.16
N PRO A 116 -5.13 -4.09 -18.61
CA PRO A 116 -4.39 -5.05 -19.44
C PRO A 116 -5.30 -5.81 -20.40
N VAL A 117 -6.57 -6.05 -20.05
CA VAL A 117 -7.54 -6.66 -20.98
C VAL A 117 -7.81 -5.73 -22.16
N LEU A 118 -8.02 -4.43 -21.91
CA LEU A 118 -8.20 -3.44 -22.98
C LEU A 118 -6.94 -3.35 -23.86
N ILE A 119 -5.76 -3.32 -23.27
CA ILE A 119 -4.50 -3.31 -24.03
C ILE A 119 -4.34 -4.59 -24.86
N ALA A 120 -4.73 -5.75 -24.33
CA ALA A 120 -4.67 -7.02 -25.07
C ALA A 120 -5.60 -7.06 -26.28
N ILE A 121 -6.75 -6.37 -26.20
CA ILE A 121 -7.71 -6.29 -27.33
C ILE A 121 -7.21 -5.33 -28.43
N PHE A 122 -6.61 -4.21 -28.06
CA PHE A 122 -6.23 -3.13 -28.98
C PHE A 122 -4.74 -3.11 -29.34
N GLY A 123 -3.90 -3.82 -28.61
CA GLY A 123 -2.44 -3.81 -28.73
C GLY A 123 -1.86 -5.10 -29.29
N VAL A 124 -0.62 -5.03 -29.74
CA VAL A 124 0.16 -6.19 -30.22
C VAL A 124 1.30 -6.45 -29.23
N GLY A 125 1.52 -7.71 -28.85
CA GLY A 125 2.69 -8.10 -28.06
C GLY A 125 2.53 -8.02 -26.55
N VAL A 126 1.34 -8.31 -26.02
CA VAL A 126 1.08 -8.39 -24.56
C VAL A 126 1.82 -9.57 -23.96
N ASP A 127 2.64 -9.34 -22.93
CA ASP A 127 3.27 -10.37 -22.13
C ASP A 127 2.46 -10.66 -20.85
N PRO A 128 1.68 -11.78 -20.80
CA PRO A 128 0.89 -12.11 -19.61
C PRO A 128 1.76 -12.39 -18.37
N GLY A 129 3.00 -12.86 -18.56
CA GLY A 129 3.93 -13.10 -17.47
C GLY A 129 4.33 -11.80 -16.75
N ALA A 130 4.73 -10.79 -17.52
CA ALA A 130 5.08 -9.47 -17.00
C ALA A 130 3.87 -8.76 -16.37
N ILE A 131 2.66 -8.97 -16.88
CA ILE A 131 1.43 -8.45 -16.26
C ILE A 131 1.19 -9.10 -14.89
N PHE A 132 1.26 -10.41 -14.82
CA PHE A 132 1.04 -11.14 -13.55
C PHE A 132 2.08 -10.74 -12.49
N THR A 133 3.36 -10.72 -12.85
CA THR A 133 4.44 -10.33 -11.93
C THR A 133 4.32 -8.86 -11.52
N GLY A 134 3.95 -7.96 -12.43
CA GLY A 134 3.71 -6.56 -12.14
C GLY A 134 2.60 -6.34 -11.10
N TYR A 135 1.46 -7.00 -11.23
CA TYR A 135 0.39 -6.97 -10.21
C TYR A 135 0.83 -7.59 -8.88
N LEU A 136 1.60 -8.68 -8.92
CA LEU A 136 2.17 -9.28 -7.71
C LEU A 136 3.10 -8.29 -7.00
N GLY A 137 3.99 -7.64 -7.74
CA GLY A 137 4.89 -6.60 -7.22
C GLY A 137 4.12 -5.43 -6.61
N LEU A 138 3.06 -4.95 -7.27
CA LEU A 138 2.19 -3.90 -6.73
C LEU A 138 1.48 -4.34 -5.45
N LEU A 139 1.03 -5.59 -5.33
CA LEU A 139 0.46 -6.12 -4.09
C LEU A 139 1.48 -6.17 -2.97
N CYS A 140 2.72 -6.55 -3.25
CA CYS A 140 3.82 -6.57 -2.27
C CYS A 140 4.22 -5.15 -1.83
N ALA A 141 4.45 -4.25 -2.78
CA ALA A 141 4.74 -2.84 -2.49
C ALA A 141 3.59 -2.17 -1.72
N GLY A 142 2.37 -2.46 -2.13
CA GLY A 142 1.17 -1.98 -1.48
C GLY A 142 1.01 -2.50 -0.04
N ALA A 143 1.46 -3.71 0.26
CA ALA A 143 1.50 -4.22 1.64
C ALA A 143 2.44 -3.38 2.51
N ALA A 144 3.65 -3.08 2.01
CA ALA A 144 4.62 -2.24 2.72
C ALA A 144 4.05 -0.82 2.99
N TYR A 145 3.49 -0.16 1.98
CA TYR A 145 2.87 1.16 2.16
C TYR A 145 1.64 1.14 3.07
N THR A 146 0.83 0.08 3.01
CA THR A 146 -0.32 -0.09 3.91
C THR A 146 0.15 -0.22 5.37
N ALA A 147 1.23 -0.98 5.63
CA ALA A 147 1.81 -1.11 6.96
C ALA A 147 2.34 0.23 7.48
N ILE A 148 3.04 1.01 6.64
CA ILE A 148 3.49 2.37 6.94
C ILE A 148 2.29 3.27 7.28
N GLY A 149 1.22 3.20 6.51
CA GLY A 149 0.01 4.00 6.73
C GLY A 149 -0.70 3.65 8.04
N ILE A 150 -0.80 2.37 8.40
CA ILE A 150 -1.34 1.93 9.71
C ILE A 150 -0.45 2.43 10.85
N PHE A 151 0.87 2.32 10.71
CA PHE A 151 1.80 2.88 11.70
C PHE A 151 1.62 4.39 11.86
N ALA A 152 1.61 5.16 10.77
CA ALA A 152 1.39 6.60 10.82
C ALA A 152 0.05 6.97 11.47
N SER A 153 -1.01 6.21 11.17
CA SER A 153 -2.34 6.38 11.79
C SER A 153 -2.32 6.07 13.30
N SER A 154 -1.38 5.25 13.78
CA SER A 154 -1.23 4.95 15.21
C SER A 154 -0.54 6.07 16.00
N LEU A 155 0.14 7.01 15.33
CA LEU A 155 0.93 8.06 15.99
C LEU A 155 0.09 9.29 16.39
N THR A 156 -1.08 9.49 15.80
CA THR A 156 -1.86 10.72 15.95
C THR A 156 -3.37 10.45 15.98
N GLU A 157 -4.13 11.40 16.52
CA GLU A 157 -5.60 11.42 16.49
C GLU A 157 -6.15 12.14 15.24
N ASN A 158 -5.30 12.95 14.60
CA ASN A 158 -5.69 13.72 13.43
C ASN A 158 -5.43 12.92 12.13
N GLN A 159 -6.48 12.62 11.38
CA GLN A 159 -6.40 11.86 10.14
C GLN A 159 -5.53 12.55 9.07
N VAL A 160 -5.58 13.90 8.98
CA VAL A 160 -4.78 14.65 8.01
C VAL A 160 -3.30 14.57 8.37
N LEU A 161 -2.96 14.65 9.66
CA LEU A 161 -1.59 14.49 10.12
C LEU A 161 -1.10 13.05 9.89
N ALA A 162 -1.93 12.04 10.11
CA ALA A 162 -1.64 10.64 9.79
C ALA A 162 -1.33 10.47 8.30
N PHE A 163 -2.12 11.09 7.42
CA PHE A 163 -1.89 11.09 5.97
C PHE A 163 -0.52 11.70 5.63
N ILE A 164 -0.21 12.88 6.19
CA ILE A 164 1.08 13.56 5.91
C ILE A 164 2.27 12.72 6.39
N ILE A 165 2.20 12.12 7.57
CA ILE A 165 3.26 11.26 8.10
C ILE A 165 3.43 10.02 7.22
N ALA A 166 2.32 9.35 6.84
CA ALA A 166 2.36 8.19 5.97
C ALA A 166 2.97 8.53 4.60
N LEU A 167 2.53 9.66 4.01
CA LEU A 167 3.06 10.17 2.74
C LEU A 167 4.56 10.45 2.85
N ALA A 168 5.00 11.13 3.91
CA ALA A 168 6.41 11.50 4.09
C ALA A 168 7.31 10.26 4.21
N ILE A 169 6.93 9.28 5.04
CA ILE A 169 7.70 8.03 5.20
C ILE A 169 7.73 7.26 3.87
N SER A 170 6.57 7.10 3.23
CA SER A 170 6.45 6.38 1.95
C SER A 170 7.26 7.08 0.85
N ALA A 171 7.20 8.41 0.78
CA ALA A 171 7.96 9.19 -0.21
C ALA A 171 9.47 9.07 0.01
N VAL A 172 9.95 9.07 1.25
CA VAL A 172 11.37 8.85 1.54
C VAL A 172 11.82 7.50 1.01
N ILE A 173 11.11 6.41 1.34
CA ILE A 173 11.47 5.06 0.92
C ILE A 173 11.38 4.92 -0.61
N PHE A 174 10.39 5.56 -1.25
CA PHE A 174 10.26 5.58 -2.70
C PHE A 174 11.43 6.33 -3.36
N LEU A 175 11.77 7.51 -2.86
CA LEU A 175 12.84 8.34 -3.43
C LEU A 175 14.23 7.69 -3.25
N LEU A 176 14.45 6.96 -2.14
CA LEU A 176 15.70 6.22 -1.94
C LEU A 176 15.97 5.25 -3.11
N GLY A 177 14.93 4.59 -3.65
CA GLY A 177 15.06 3.70 -4.81
C GLY A 177 15.41 4.40 -6.13
N ARG A 178 15.24 5.73 -6.23
CA ARG A 178 15.56 6.52 -7.43
C ARG A 178 16.83 7.35 -7.33
N LEU A 179 17.46 7.41 -6.16
CA LEU A 179 18.66 8.21 -5.97
C LEU A 179 19.84 7.73 -6.81
N GLY A 180 19.94 6.42 -7.08
CA GLY A 180 20.96 5.84 -7.94
C GLY A 180 20.92 6.37 -9.38
N GLU A 181 19.73 6.65 -9.90
CA GLU A 181 19.55 7.24 -11.23
C GLU A 181 20.01 8.71 -11.30
N LEU A 182 19.89 9.42 -10.17
CA LEU A 182 20.22 10.86 -10.09
C LEU A 182 21.71 11.13 -9.82
N ILE A 183 22.37 10.24 -9.08
CA ILE A 183 23.76 10.45 -8.62
C ILE A 183 24.55 9.14 -8.75
N PRO A 184 25.34 8.96 -9.82
CA PRO A 184 26.05 7.71 -10.12
C PRO A 184 27.31 7.51 -9.25
N LEU A 185 27.18 7.54 -7.93
CA LEU A 185 28.25 7.23 -6.98
C LEU A 185 28.03 5.83 -6.39
N LYS A 186 29.10 5.04 -6.23
CA LYS A 186 29.03 3.67 -5.66
C LYS A 186 28.35 3.59 -4.30
N VAL A 187 28.37 4.67 -3.51
CA VAL A 187 27.70 4.76 -2.20
C VAL A 187 26.17 4.75 -2.34
N PHE A 188 25.63 5.28 -3.44
CA PHE A 188 24.20 5.35 -3.68
C PHE A 188 23.60 4.00 -4.04
N ALA A 189 24.36 3.05 -4.58
CA ALA A 189 23.90 1.68 -4.84
C ALA A 189 23.46 0.95 -3.55
N LEU A 190 24.08 1.27 -2.40
CA LEU A 190 23.62 0.75 -1.10
C LEU A 190 22.33 1.42 -0.61
N ILE A 191 22.17 2.70 -0.89
CA ILE A 191 21.00 3.49 -0.47
C ILE A 191 19.79 3.09 -1.32
N GLU A 192 19.99 2.92 -2.63
CA GLU A 192 18.97 2.49 -3.58
C GLU A 192 18.34 1.15 -3.18
N TYR A 193 19.14 0.23 -2.61
CA TYR A 193 18.66 -1.07 -2.12
C TYR A 193 17.59 -0.95 -1.01
N PHE A 194 17.50 0.18 -0.31
CA PHE A 194 16.43 0.42 0.68
C PHE A 194 15.16 1.01 0.07
N GLY A 195 15.14 1.29 -1.23
CA GLY A 195 14.01 1.87 -1.92
C GLY A 195 13.01 0.85 -2.44
N THR A 196 11.72 1.19 -2.38
CA THR A 196 10.66 0.34 -2.92
C THR A 196 10.72 0.21 -4.44
N ASP A 197 11.16 1.25 -5.14
CA ASP A 197 11.23 1.28 -6.60
C ASP A 197 12.26 0.27 -7.13
N TYR A 198 13.40 0.14 -6.43
CA TYR A 198 14.46 -0.83 -6.75
C TYR A 198 13.93 -2.28 -6.75
N HIS A 199 13.21 -2.67 -5.70
CA HIS A 199 12.66 -4.02 -5.55
C HIS A 199 11.45 -4.29 -6.45
N LEU A 200 10.72 -3.25 -6.85
CA LEU A 200 9.60 -3.39 -7.78
C LEU A 200 10.07 -3.64 -9.21
N ASP A 201 11.22 -3.09 -9.62
CA ASP A 201 11.72 -3.15 -11.00
C ASP A 201 11.89 -4.59 -11.51
N SER A 202 12.31 -5.53 -10.66
CA SER A 202 12.38 -6.97 -10.99
C SER A 202 11.01 -7.52 -11.41
N PHE A 203 9.96 -7.20 -10.65
CA PHE A 203 8.59 -7.63 -10.96
C PHE A 203 8.07 -7.01 -12.27
N LEU A 204 8.41 -5.75 -12.54
CA LEU A 204 8.02 -5.08 -13.78
C LEU A 204 8.70 -5.70 -15.02
N LYS A 205 9.86 -6.32 -14.84
CA LYS A 205 10.60 -7.04 -15.89
C LYS A 205 10.14 -8.50 -16.08
N GLY A 206 9.13 -8.94 -15.33
CA GLY A 206 8.63 -10.32 -15.42
C GLY A 206 9.37 -11.33 -14.55
N VAL A 207 10.25 -10.85 -13.65
CA VAL A 207 11.08 -11.71 -12.78
C VAL A 207 10.59 -11.65 -11.34
N ILE A 208 10.42 -12.81 -10.70
CA ILE A 208 10.11 -12.89 -9.27
C ILE A 208 11.40 -13.24 -8.55
N ASP A 209 12.03 -12.26 -7.90
CA ASP A 209 13.18 -12.50 -7.02
C ASP A 209 12.69 -12.69 -5.57
N THR A 210 13.16 -13.75 -4.93
CA THR A 210 12.87 -14.04 -3.52
C THR A 210 13.41 -12.96 -2.58
N ARG A 211 14.48 -12.27 -2.96
CA ARG A 211 15.06 -11.17 -2.20
C ARG A 211 14.08 -10.02 -2.09
N ASP A 212 13.40 -9.68 -3.19
CA ASP A 212 12.43 -8.59 -3.25
C ASP A 212 11.18 -8.93 -2.42
N LEU A 213 10.71 -10.20 -2.50
CA LEU A 213 9.61 -10.68 -1.66
C LEU A 213 9.93 -10.59 -0.17
N ILE A 214 11.14 -11.03 0.23
CA ILE A 214 11.60 -10.97 1.62
C ILE A 214 11.70 -9.51 2.08
N TRP A 215 12.20 -8.62 1.24
CA TRP A 215 12.32 -7.21 1.56
C TRP A 215 10.93 -6.56 1.82
N PHE A 216 9.96 -6.73 0.92
CA PHE A 216 8.61 -6.22 1.12
C PHE A 216 7.94 -6.83 2.34
N ALA A 217 8.12 -8.14 2.57
CA ALA A 217 7.60 -8.80 3.76
C ALA A 217 8.24 -8.25 5.05
N ALA A 218 9.56 -8.02 5.06
CA ALA A 218 10.28 -7.46 6.19
C ALA A 218 9.81 -6.05 6.53
N VAL A 219 9.71 -5.16 5.53
CA VAL A 219 9.20 -3.79 5.71
C VAL A 219 7.77 -3.82 6.26
N THR A 220 6.90 -4.63 5.68
CA THR A 220 5.51 -4.80 6.14
C THR A 220 5.48 -5.23 7.60
N PHE A 221 6.23 -6.25 7.95
CA PHE A 221 6.25 -6.79 9.31
C PHE A 221 6.80 -5.79 10.33
N ILE A 222 7.88 -5.07 9.99
CA ILE A 222 8.48 -4.05 10.85
C ILE A 222 7.45 -2.95 11.17
N PHE A 223 6.79 -2.38 10.16
CA PHE A 223 5.84 -1.29 10.41
C PHE A 223 4.57 -1.73 11.11
N VAL A 224 4.08 -2.95 10.87
CA VAL A 224 2.96 -3.53 11.65
C VAL A 224 3.37 -3.73 13.12
N LEU A 225 4.58 -4.23 13.39
CA LEU A 225 5.09 -4.34 14.76
C LEU A 225 5.24 -2.98 15.43
N LEU A 226 5.79 -1.98 14.75
CA LEU A 226 5.91 -0.61 15.27
C LEU A 226 4.54 -0.04 15.66
N ALA A 227 3.51 -0.25 14.83
CA ALA A 227 2.15 0.15 15.14
C ALA A 227 1.62 -0.58 16.41
N GLN A 228 1.90 -1.87 16.51
CA GLN A 228 1.52 -2.66 17.69
C GLN A 228 2.22 -2.15 18.96
N PHE A 229 3.52 -1.92 18.91
CA PHE A 229 4.29 -1.38 20.04
C PHE A 229 3.77 -0.01 20.47
N ARG A 230 3.42 0.85 19.52
CA ARG A 230 2.88 2.18 19.82
C ARG A 230 1.57 2.08 20.61
N LEU A 231 0.63 1.25 20.18
CA LEU A 231 -0.63 1.05 20.89
C LEU A 231 -0.42 0.39 22.27
N GLN A 232 0.53 -0.53 22.38
CA GLN A 232 0.83 -1.16 23.66
C GLN A 232 1.42 -0.18 24.68
N SER A 233 2.31 0.72 24.25
CA SER A 233 2.90 1.75 25.12
C SER A 233 1.87 2.75 25.65
N GLU A 234 0.83 3.04 24.88
CA GLU A 234 -0.27 3.91 25.30
C GLU A 234 -1.13 3.27 26.38
N ASN A 235 -1.52 2.01 26.21
CA ASN A 235 -2.32 1.29 27.22
C ASN A 235 -1.61 1.23 28.57
N LEU A 236 -0.30 0.96 28.57
CA LEU A 236 0.49 0.93 29.82
C LEU A 236 0.58 2.29 30.52
N ASN A 237 0.50 3.38 29.77
CA ASN A 237 0.51 4.73 30.35
C ASN A 237 -0.86 5.17 30.89
N GLN A 238 -1.94 4.59 30.40
CA GLN A 238 -3.31 4.85 30.91
C GLN A 238 -3.64 4.06 32.18
N GLU A 239 -2.95 2.94 32.41
CA GLU A 239 -3.09 2.12 33.63
C GLU A 239 -2.28 2.65 34.83
N ARG A 240 -1.44 3.68 34.65
CA ARG A 240 -0.63 4.34 35.71
C ARG A 240 -1.27 5.64 36.15
#